data_01d394c1ba327b5aadf835f6606e0546
#
_entry.id   01d394c1ba327b5aadf835f6606e0546
#
_cell.length_a   1.000
_cell.length_b   1.000
_cell.length_c   1.000
_cell.angle_alpha   90.00
_cell.angle_beta   90.00
_cell.angle_gamma   90.00
#
_symmetry.space_group_name_H-M   'P 1'
#
loop_
_entity.id
_entity.type
_entity.pdbx_description
1 polymer ?
#
loop_
_entity_poly.entity_id
_entity_poly.type
_entity_poly.pdbx_seq_one_letter_code
_entity_poly.pdbx_strand_id
1 'polypeptide(L)'
;EQVSHHPAISAYYAEGEGWNIYANTNAVIKFVITGKLEVDALGRTYITYSNYNDVNAFTKPRVITRNLIIGTIDIDVEGKFEVTNENGDSCEVEMIPSTSGQKGNLRGKIKDINGEIKFLLEGNWQDNIYIINNETKEKTIIWRIIPSKGKEDFYYQPYTFDLNNLTEEMKKALPPTDSRFRPDQRLMEYQDTDKAGDEKHRLEEEQRARAKQYKKDGFIPKPLYFDETYDDLTGELIYKYKGNYWDMRNKHQFDNLPKIF
;
A
#
# COMPACT_ATOMS: atom_id res chain seq x y z
N GLU A 1 3.11 -4.86 -9.27
CA GLU A 1 4.39 -5.14 -9.89
C GLU A 1 5.52 -4.38 -9.22
N GLN A 2 6.70 -5.01 -9.01
CA GLN A 2 7.91 -4.29 -8.64
C GLN A 2 8.49 -3.64 -9.91
N VAL A 3 8.32 -2.34 -10.04
CA VAL A 3 8.72 -1.57 -11.24
C VAL A 3 10.17 -1.08 -11.20
N SER A 4 10.77 -1.03 -10.00
CA SER A 4 12.19 -0.75 -9.79
C SER A 4 12.71 -1.55 -8.61
N HIS A 5 14.01 -1.90 -8.62
CA HIS A 5 14.66 -2.62 -7.51
C HIS A 5 15.59 -1.71 -6.70
N HIS A 6 16.19 -0.71 -7.31
CA HIS A 6 17.04 0.29 -6.66
C HIS A 6 16.74 1.68 -7.22
N PRO A 7 15.95 2.50 -6.52
CA PRO A 7 15.22 2.20 -5.27
C PRO A 7 14.13 1.15 -5.47
N ALA A 8 13.73 0.46 -4.40
CA ALA A 8 12.65 -0.50 -4.46
C ALA A 8 11.31 0.22 -4.60
N ILE A 9 10.71 0.16 -5.79
CA ILE A 9 9.42 0.78 -6.09
C ILE A 9 8.47 -0.31 -6.58
N SER A 10 7.29 -0.35 -5.98
CA SER A 10 6.18 -1.21 -6.39
C SER A 10 5.02 -0.36 -6.86
N ALA A 11 4.48 -0.66 -8.02
CA ALA A 11 3.24 -0.08 -8.52
C ALA A 11 2.09 -1.07 -8.33
N TYR A 12 0.91 -0.56 -8.03
CA TYR A 12 -0.29 -1.37 -7.94
C TYR A 12 -1.50 -0.66 -8.55
N TYR A 13 -2.43 -1.47 -9.02
CA TYR A 13 -3.73 -1.08 -9.51
C TYR A 13 -4.77 -2.04 -8.97
N ALA A 14 -5.90 -1.51 -8.54
CA ALA A 14 -7.07 -2.29 -8.18
C ALA A 14 -8.32 -1.57 -8.69
N GLU A 15 -9.35 -2.34 -9.01
CA GLU A 15 -10.64 -1.82 -9.44
C GLU A 15 -11.79 -2.61 -8.85
N GLY A 16 -12.90 -1.94 -8.69
CA GLY A 16 -14.17 -2.50 -8.27
C GLY A 16 -15.32 -1.75 -8.94
N GLU A 17 -16.54 -2.12 -8.60
CA GLU A 17 -17.72 -1.46 -9.16
C GLU A 17 -17.74 0.02 -8.76
N GLY A 18 -17.60 0.90 -9.74
CA GLY A 18 -17.67 2.35 -9.56
C GLY A 18 -16.39 3.02 -9.03
N TRP A 19 -15.27 2.30 -8.89
CA TRP A 19 -14.01 2.89 -8.43
C TRP A 19 -12.78 2.18 -9.00
N ASN A 20 -11.68 2.91 -9.06
CA ASN A 20 -10.35 2.33 -9.20
C ASN A 20 -9.34 3.05 -8.29
N ILE A 21 -8.26 2.36 -7.97
CA ILE A 21 -7.16 2.87 -7.18
C ILE A 21 -5.84 2.49 -7.83
N TYR A 22 -4.90 3.41 -7.89
CA TYR A 22 -3.54 3.15 -8.32
C TYR A 22 -2.54 3.93 -7.48
N ALA A 23 -1.36 3.37 -7.31
CA ALA A 23 -0.26 4.03 -6.64
C ALA A 23 1.07 3.38 -6.97
N ASN A 24 2.13 4.10 -6.68
CA ASN A 24 3.45 3.54 -6.49
C ASN A 24 3.90 3.73 -5.04
N THR A 25 4.58 2.73 -4.51
CA THR A 25 5.15 2.76 -3.17
C THR A 25 6.66 2.73 -3.28
N ASN A 26 7.29 3.80 -2.80
CA ASN A 26 8.72 3.90 -2.60
C ASN A 26 8.93 4.16 -1.11
N ALA A 27 9.45 3.16 -0.38
CA ALA A 27 9.63 3.25 1.06
C ALA A 27 11.04 3.70 1.40
N VAL A 28 11.15 4.79 2.16
CA VAL A 28 12.41 5.21 2.78
C VAL A 28 12.41 4.76 4.23
N ILE A 29 13.39 3.93 4.58
CA ILE A 29 13.51 3.35 5.91
C ILE A 29 14.70 4.01 6.61
N LYS A 30 14.45 4.53 7.82
CA LYS A 30 15.45 5.15 8.67
C LYS A 30 15.50 4.47 10.03
N PHE A 31 16.62 3.87 10.36
CA PHE A 31 16.88 3.34 11.70
C PHE A 31 17.47 4.43 12.58
N VAL A 32 16.89 4.63 13.75
CA VAL A 32 17.38 5.54 14.78
C VAL A 32 18.01 4.71 15.90
N ILE A 33 19.22 5.08 16.32
CA ILE A 33 20.06 4.33 17.28
C ILE A 33 19.36 4.03 18.62
N THR A 34 18.30 4.75 18.94
CA THR A 34 17.46 4.50 20.14
C THR A 34 16.53 3.29 20.00
N GLY A 35 16.65 2.50 18.93
CA GLY A 35 15.77 1.35 18.66
C GLY A 35 14.43 1.73 18.02
N LYS A 36 14.42 2.84 17.26
CA LYS A 36 13.26 3.30 16.50
C LYS A 36 13.48 3.08 15.01
N LEU A 37 12.51 2.55 14.31
CA LEU A 37 12.46 2.46 12.85
C LEU A 37 11.37 3.39 12.34
N GLU A 38 11.74 4.27 11.42
CA GLU A 38 10.82 5.16 10.72
C GLU A 38 10.69 4.70 9.26
N VAL A 39 9.46 4.59 8.79
CA VAL A 39 9.15 4.22 7.41
C VAL A 39 8.29 5.30 6.78
N ASP A 40 8.87 6.03 5.84
CA ASP A 40 8.16 6.98 4.99
C ASP A 40 7.79 6.32 3.66
N ALA A 41 6.51 6.16 3.39
CA ALA A 41 6.03 5.68 2.10
C ALA A 41 5.83 6.90 1.18
N LEU A 42 6.79 7.12 0.30
CA LEU A 42 6.77 8.22 -0.66
C LEU A 42 5.78 7.97 -1.80
N GLY A 43 5.44 9.02 -2.50
CA GLY A 43 4.46 9.01 -3.59
C GLY A 43 3.02 9.07 -3.09
N ARG A 44 2.11 9.28 -4.03
CA ARG A 44 0.68 9.42 -3.76
C ARG A 44 -0.08 8.16 -4.13
N THR A 45 -1.25 8.01 -3.55
CA THR A 45 -2.27 7.05 -3.96
C THR A 45 -3.41 7.84 -4.59
N TYR A 46 -3.91 7.36 -5.70
CA TYR A 46 -4.99 7.98 -6.46
C TYR A 46 -6.22 7.08 -6.43
N ILE A 47 -7.36 7.67 -6.13
CA ILE A 47 -8.66 6.99 -6.18
C ILE A 47 -9.57 7.77 -7.12
N THR A 48 -10.15 7.07 -8.08
CA THR A 48 -11.17 7.61 -8.98
C THR A 48 -12.50 6.94 -8.69
N TYR A 49 -13.55 7.73 -8.60
CA TYR A 49 -14.93 7.25 -8.47
C TYR A 49 -15.69 7.57 -9.76
N SER A 50 -16.18 6.54 -10.45
CA SER A 50 -16.85 6.68 -11.75
C SER A 50 -18.10 7.58 -11.72
N ASN A 51 -18.79 7.60 -10.56
CA ASN A 51 -20.01 8.38 -10.39
C ASN A 51 -19.77 9.89 -10.23
N TYR A 52 -18.56 10.27 -9.84
CA TYR A 52 -18.23 11.67 -9.55
C TYR A 52 -17.27 12.27 -10.58
N ASN A 53 -16.71 11.42 -11.45
CA ASN A 53 -15.73 11.80 -12.48
C ASN A 53 -14.63 12.71 -11.92
N ASP A 54 -14.13 12.37 -10.73
CA ASP A 54 -13.07 13.08 -10.05
C ASP A 54 -11.96 12.15 -9.59
N VAL A 55 -10.76 12.70 -9.44
CA VAL A 55 -9.59 12.02 -8.91
C VAL A 55 -9.21 12.62 -7.58
N ASN A 56 -9.08 11.73 -6.59
CA ASN A 56 -8.58 12.09 -5.27
C ASN A 56 -7.17 11.52 -5.10
N ALA A 57 -6.22 12.37 -4.78
CA ALA A 57 -4.83 11.98 -4.53
C ALA A 57 -4.48 12.16 -3.06
N PHE A 58 -3.87 11.17 -2.42
CA PHE A 58 -3.47 11.30 -1.04
C PHE A 58 -2.03 10.83 -0.78
N THR A 59 -1.36 11.53 0.13
CA THR A 59 -0.07 11.13 0.69
C THR A 59 -0.27 10.12 1.80
N LYS A 60 0.80 9.49 2.25
CA LYS A 60 0.74 8.46 3.30
C LYS A 60 1.40 8.97 4.58
N PRO A 61 0.81 8.73 5.76
CA PRO A 61 1.44 9.07 7.03
C PRO A 61 2.65 8.17 7.28
N ARG A 62 3.54 8.61 8.17
CA ARG A 62 4.73 7.84 8.59
C ARG A 62 4.33 6.69 9.50
N VAL A 63 4.92 5.52 9.26
CA VAL A 63 4.84 4.38 10.18
C VAL A 63 6.11 4.35 11.03
N ILE A 64 5.92 4.17 12.34
CA ILE A 64 7.01 4.14 13.31
C ILE A 64 6.94 2.84 14.10
N THR A 65 8.08 2.15 14.18
CA THR A 65 8.25 1.03 15.09
C THR A 65 9.20 1.44 16.21
N ARG A 66 8.79 1.28 17.44
CA ARG A 66 9.56 1.62 18.64
C ARG A 66 9.97 0.37 19.40
N ASN A 67 10.94 0.54 20.30
CA ASN A 67 11.41 -0.50 21.24
C ASN A 67 12.01 -1.73 20.54
N LEU A 68 12.65 -1.57 19.40
CA LEU A 68 13.29 -2.67 18.67
C LEU A 68 14.49 -3.29 19.40
N ILE A 69 15.08 -2.56 20.35
CA ILE A 69 16.26 -3.03 21.12
C ILE A 69 15.84 -3.48 22.51
N ILE A 70 15.01 -2.73 23.20
CA ILE A 70 14.60 -2.98 24.59
C ILE A 70 13.12 -2.62 24.75
N GLY A 71 12.34 -3.51 25.38
CA GLY A 71 10.92 -3.31 25.67
C GLY A 71 10.00 -4.09 24.74
N THR A 72 8.71 -3.80 24.82
CA THR A 72 7.71 -4.39 23.94
C THR A 72 7.65 -3.57 22.63
N ILE A 73 7.80 -4.27 21.50
CA ILE A 73 7.70 -3.62 20.18
C ILE A 73 6.33 -2.95 20.06
N ASP A 74 6.37 -1.67 19.68
CA ASP A 74 5.18 -0.87 19.43
C ASP A 74 5.23 -0.31 18.01
N ILE A 75 4.14 -0.46 17.25
CA ILE A 75 3.98 0.09 15.91
C ILE A 75 2.91 1.17 15.98
N ASP A 76 3.22 2.35 15.48
CA ASP A 76 2.33 3.50 15.46
C ASP A 76 2.32 4.19 14.09
N VAL A 77 1.33 5.02 13.86
CA VAL A 77 1.19 5.84 12.67
C VAL A 77 1.17 7.30 13.12
N GLU A 78 2.07 8.11 12.60
CA GLU A 78 2.28 9.49 13.03
C GLU A 78 2.43 10.46 11.86
N GLY A 79 2.26 11.74 12.18
CA GLY A 79 2.48 12.82 11.23
C GLY A 79 1.23 13.22 10.48
N LYS A 80 1.43 14.01 9.43
CA LYS A 80 0.33 14.54 8.62
C LYS A 80 0.30 13.87 7.27
N PHE A 81 -0.89 13.70 6.75
CA PHE A 81 -1.12 13.38 5.35
C PHE A 81 -2.24 14.26 4.79
N GLU A 82 -2.26 14.37 3.49
CA GLU A 82 -3.17 15.24 2.76
C GLU A 82 -3.92 14.44 1.70
N VAL A 83 -5.19 14.74 1.54
CA VAL A 83 -6.01 14.32 0.40
C VAL A 83 -6.34 15.56 -0.41
N THR A 84 -6.08 15.52 -1.71
CA THR A 84 -6.42 16.59 -2.66
C THR A 84 -7.34 16.04 -3.72
N ASN A 85 -8.30 16.85 -4.12
CA ASN A 85 -9.24 16.55 -5.19
C ASN A 85 -8.97 17.45 -6.40
N GLU A 86 -9.21 16.97 -7.61
CA GLU A 86 -9.06 17.77 -8.85
C GLU A 86 -9.92 19.05 -8.86
N ASN A 87 -11.05 19.04 -8.15
CA ASN A 87 -11.93 20.21 -8.02
C ASN A 87 -11.39 21.29 -7.08
N GLY A 88 -10.23 21.05 -6.44
CA GLY A 88 -9.58 21.99 -5.53
C GLY A 88 -9.95 21.82 -4.06
N ASP A 89 -10.83 20.91 -3.72
CA ASP A 89 -11.11 20.55 -2.33
C ASP A 89 -9.91 19.81 -1.72
N SER A 90 -9.71 19.94 -0.42
CA SER A 90 -8.61 19.30 0.27
C SER A 90 -8.99 18.82 1.66
N CYS A 91 -8.29 17.80 2.14
CA CYS A 91 -8.40 17.31 3.50
C CYS A 91 -7.00 17.12 4.09
N GLU A 92 -6.71 17.81 5.17
CA GLU A 92 -5.50 17.64 5.98
C GLU A 92 -5.84 16.78 7.20
N VAL A 93 -5.11 15.70 7.41
CA VAL A 93 -5.27 14.80 8.56
C VAL A 93 -3.96 14.70 9.32
N GLU A 94 -4.03 14.84 10.64
CA GLU A 94 -2.91 14.64 11.56
C GLU A 94 -3.14 13.39 12.40
N MET A 95 -2.22 12.43 12.29
CA MET A 95 -2.14 11.24 13.12
C MET A 95 -1.40 11.61 14.40
N ILE A 96 -2.08 11.57 15.53
CA ILE A 96 -1.54 12.01 16.82
C ILE A 96 -0.67 10.92 17.43
N PRO A 97 0.62 11.21 17.72
CA PRO A 97 1.51 10.21 18.33
C PRO A 97 0.96 9.64 19.63
N SER A 98 1.12 8.33 19.84
CA SER A 98 0.71 7.67 21.09
C SER A 98 1.46 8.19 22.32
N THR A 99 2.62 8.80 22.13
CA THR A 99 3.40 9.45 23.20
C THR A 99 2.79 10.74 23.71
N SER A 100 1.87 11.36 22.96
CA SER A 100 1.18 12.62 23.32
C SER A 100 -0.33 12.46 23.50
N GLY A 101 -0.86 11.24 23.38
CA GLY A 101 -2.29 10.97 23.53
C GLY A 101 -2.60 9.49 23.49
N GLN A 102 -3.88 9.15 23.33
CA GLN A 102 -4.29 7.76 23.12
C GLN A 102 -3.85 7.30 21.74
N LYS A 103 -3.30 6.10 21.65
CA LYS A 103 -2.90 5.49 20.39
C LYS A 103 -4.07 5.44 19.39
N GLY A 104 -3.77 5.81 18.16
CA GLY A 104 -4.75 5.80 17.08
C GLY A 104 -5.57 7.06 16.92
N ASN A 105 -5.42 8.05 17.82
CA ASN A 105 -6.15 9.32 17.68
C ASN A 105 -5.71 10.09 16.43
N LEU A 106 -6.69 10.72 15.82
CA LEU A 106 -6.48 11.62 14.68
C LEU A 106 -7.40 12.82 14.73
N ARG A 107 -7.00 13.87 14.02
CA ARG A 107 -7.82 15.04 13.74
C ARG A 107 -7.56 15.54 12.33
N GLY A 108 -8.52 16.23 11.74
CA GLY A 108 -8.36 16.76 10.40
C GLY A 108 -9.33 17.88 10.07
N LYS A 109 -9.15 18.44 8.87
CA LYS A 109 -9.96 19.53 8.34
C LYS A 109 -10.20 19.28 6.86
N ILE A 110 -11.46 19.44 6.44
CA ILE A 110 -11.85 19.42 5.03
C ILE A 110 -12.15 20.84 4.62
N LYS A 111 -11.48 21.29 3.58
CA LYS A 111 -11.58 22.63 3.01
C LYS A 111 -12.14 22.55 1.60
N ASP A 112 -12.96 23.53 1.25
CA ASP A 112 -13.36 23.72 -0.15
C ASP A 112 -12.25 24.38 -0.98
N ILE A 113 -12.50 24.55 -2.27
CA ILE A 113 -11.60 25.20 -3.23
C ILE A 113 -11.16 26.62 -2.81
N ASN A 114 -11.95 27.31 -2.01
CA ASN A 114 -11.63 28.65 -1.50
C ASN A 114 -10.79 28.60 -0.21
N GLY A 115 -10.52 27.41 0.31
CA GLY A 115 -9.80 27.20 1.58
C GLY A 115 -10.66 27.34 2.83
N GLU A 116 -11.99 27.45 2.70
CA GLU A 116 -12.91 27.49 3.82
C GLU A 116 -13.09 26.12 4.45
N ILE A 117 -13.01 26.03 5.77
CA ILE A 117 -13.22 24.77 6.50
C ILE A 117 -14.72 24.47 6.54
N LYS A 118 -15.12 23.43 5.79
CA LYS A 118 -16.51 22.96 5.77
C LYS A 118 -16.75 21.86 6.80
N PHE A 119 -15.75 21.02 7.04
CA PHE A 119 -15.87 19.92 8.00
C PHE A 119 -14.59 19.77 8.83
N LEU A 120 -14.76 19.25 10.04
CA LEU A 120 -13.68 18.75 10.88
C LEU A 120 -13.73 17.22 10.92
N LEU A 121 -12.55 16.60 11.07
CA LEU A 121 -12.41 15.17 11.34
C LEU A 121 -11.83 14.99 12.74
N GLU A 122 -12.36 14.05 13.49
CA GLU A 122 -11.79 13.57 14.74
C GLU A 122 -12.13 12.12 14.99
N GLY A 123 -11.31 11.45 15.76
CA GLY A 123 -11.59 10.09 16.15
C GLY A 123 -10.34 9.27 16.39
N ASN A 124 -10.53 7.96 16.29
CA ASN A 124 -9.49 6.99 16.50
C ASN A 124 -9.57 5.90 15.42
N TRP A 125 -8.47 5.66 14.70
CA TRP A 125 -8.46 4.65 13.63
C TRP A 125 -8.55 3.20 14.14
N GLN A 126 -8.46 3.00 15.46
CA GLN A 126 -8.72 1.70 16.09
C GLN A 126 -10.16 1.55 16.61
N ASP A 127 -11.02 2.53 16.39
CA ASP A 127 -12.42 2.54 16.86
C ASP A 127 -13.34 3.21 15.83
N ASN A 128 -13.55 4.51 15.94
CA ASN A 128 -14.45 5.29 15.08
C ASN A 128 -13.81 6.59 14.60
N ILE A 129 -14.13 7.00 13.37
CA ILE A 129 -13.81 8.32 12.84
C ILE A 129 -15.12 9.05 12.53
N TYR A 130 -15.15 10.31 12.92
CA TYR A 130 -16.30 11.19 12.80
C TYR A 130 -15.98 12.35 11.87
N ILE A 131 -16.98 12.77 11.11
CA ILE A 131 -17.02 14.05 10.42
C ILE A 131 -17.96 14.98 11.20
N ILE A 132 -17.55 16.23 11.35
CA ILE A 132 -18.33 17.27 12.05
C ILE A 132 -18.54 18.42 11.08
N ASN A 133 -19.79 18.71 10.77
CA ASN A 133 -20.13 19.89 9.97
C ASN A 133 -19.71 21.15 10.72
N ASN A 134 -18.92 22.03 10.09
CA ASN A 134 -18.35 23.19 10.77
C ASN A 134 -19.40 24.27 11.07
N GLU A 135 -20.51 24.33 10.35
CA GLU A 135 -21.60 25.28 10.58
C GLU A 135 -22.61 24.74 11.60
N THR A 136 -23.20 23.57 11.33
CA THR A 136 -24.27 23.01 12.15
C THR A 136 -23.78 22.31 13.41
N LYS A 137 -22.49 21.98 13.48
CA LYS A 137 -21.86 21.15 14.52
C LYS A 137 -22.40 19.72 14.61
N GLU A 138 -23.16 19.30 13.62
CA GLU A 138 -23.64 17.92 13.52
C GLU A 138 -22.44 16.98 13.36
N LYS A 139 -22.46 15.90 14.14
CA LYS A 139 -21.39 14.88 14.17
C LYS A 139 -21.92 13.55 13.65
N THR A 140 -21.26 13.03 12.62
CA THR A 140 -21.64 11.78 11.95
C THR A 140 -20.44 10.80 11.91
N ILE A 141 -20.70 9.52 12.14
CA ILE A 141 -19.67 8.48 11.99
C ILE A 141 -19.48 8.20 10.51
N ILE A 142 -18.25 8.32 10.00
CA ILE A 142 -17.89 8.02 8.62
C ILE A 142 -17.09 6.73 8.48
N TRP A 143 -16.50 6.26 9.57
CA TRP A 143 -15.75 5.02 9.58
C TRP A 143 -15.82 4.35 10.96
N ARG A 144 -15.89 3.03 10.95
CA ARG A 144 -15.84 2.18 12.14
C ARG A 144 -14.99 0.96 11.85
N ILE A 145 -14.11 0.60 12.79
CA ILE A 145 -13.35 -0.63 12.66
C ILE A 145 -14.27 -1.86 12.63
N ILE A 146 -13.96 -2.79 11.76
CA ILE A 146 -14.56 -4.13 11.80
C ILE A 146 -13.75 -4.94 12.81
N PRO A 147 -14.34 -5.42 13.92
CA PRO A 147 -13.59 -6.17 14.91
C PRO A 147 -12.99 -7.46 14.33
N SER A 148 -11.75 -7.73 14.64
CA SER A 148 -11.16 -9.06 14.43
C SER A 148 -11.62 -10.02 15.50
N LYS A 149 -11.47 -11.33 15.31
CA LYS A 149 -11.69 -12.33 16.35
C LYS A 149 -10.61 -12.33 17.47
N GLY A 150 -9.70 -11.40 17.40
CA GLY A 150 -8.64 -11.22 18.40
C GLY A 150 -7.44 -12.15 18.18
N LYS A 151 -6.92 -12.75 19.26
CA LYS A 151 -5.71 -13.58 19.21
C LYS A 151 -5.86 -14.81 18.31
N GLU A 152 -7.06 -15.36 18.19
CA GLU A 152 -7.33 -16.55 17.38
C GLU A 152 -7.03 -16.31 15.89
N ASP A 153 -7.25 -15.08 15.43
CA ASP A 153 -7.00 -14.65 14.04
C ASP A 153 -5.79 -13.70 13.95
N PHE A 154 -4.87 -13.72 14.92
CA PHE A 154 -3.72 -12.81 14.97
C PHE A 154 -4.10 -11.33 14.79
N TYR A 155 -5.31 -10.96 15.19
CA TYR A 155 -5.91 -9.62 14.97
C TYR A 155 -6.08 -9.21 13.49
N TYR A 156 -5.94 -10.14 12.55
CA TYR A 156 -6.20 -9.87 11.14
C TYR A 156 -7.70 -9.82 10.83
N GLN A 157 -8.03 -9.09 9.78
CA GLN A 157 -9.38 -9.09 9.21
C GLN A 157 -9.59 -10.33 8.35
N PRO A 158 -10.84 -10.84 8.21
CA PRO A 158 -11.12 -12.06 7.43
C PRO A 158 -10.54 -12.05 6.01
N TYR A 159 -10.62 -10.93 5.30
CA TYR A 159 -10.11 -10.82 3.92
C TYR A 159 -8.58 -11.04 3.83
N THR A 160 -7.84 -10.82 4.91
CA THR A 160 -6.39 -11.01 4.93
C THR A 160 -6.00 -12.45 4.68
N PHE A 161 -6.82 -13.41 5.14
CA PHE A 161 -6.58 -14.84 4.92
C PHE A 161 -6.80 -15.26 3.48
N ASP A 162 -7.62 -14.51 2.73
CA ASP A 162 -7.89 -14.80 1.31
C ASP A 162 -6.82 -14.24 0.37
N LEU A 163 -5.99 -13.29 0.82
CA LEU A 163 -4.97 -12.65 -0.03
C LEU A 163 -3.96 -13.63 -0.62
N ASN A 164 -3.64 -14.69 0.13
CA ASN A 164 -2.67 -15.70 -0.29
C ASN A 164 -3.33 -17.07 -0.60
N ASN A 165 -4.65 -17.10 -0.68
CA ASN A 165 -5.39 -18.31 -1.05
C ASN A 165 -5.10 -18.70 -2.50
N LEU A 166 -4.89 -19.99 -2.75
CA LEU A 166 -4.53 -20.54 -4.05
C LEU A 166 -5.30 -21.82 -4.34
N THR A 167 -6.49 -21.66 -4.93
CA THR A 167 -7.32 -22.80 -5.35
C THR A 167 -6.81 -23.42 -6.64
N GLU A 168 -7.29 -24.61 -6.98
CA GLU A 168 -6.92 -25.30 -8.24
C GLU A 168 -7.36 -24.50 -9.49
N GLU A 169 -8.49 -23.76 -9.40
CA GLU A 169 -8.94 -22.87 -10.45
C GLU A 169 -7.98 -21.67 -10.59
N MET A 170 -7.57 -21.09 -9.47
CA MET A 170 -6.59 -19.99 -9.47
C MET A 170 -5.24 -20.43 -10.05
N LYS A 171 -4.76 -21.62 -9.72
CA LYS A 171 -3.50 -22.15 -10.29
C LYS A 171 -3.52 -22.23 -11.82
N LYS A 172 -4.68 -22.49 -12.39
CA LYS A 172 -4.86 -22.52 -13.85
C LYS A 172 -5.00 -21.14 -14.47
N ALA A 173 -5.59 -20.20 -13.74
CA ALA A 173 -5.96 -18.89 -14.27
C ALA A 173 -4.87 -17.82 -14.07
N LEU A 174 -3.97 -17.99 -13.11
CA LEU A 174 -2.99 -16.98 -12.73
C LEU A 174 -1.69 -17.10 -13.52
N PRO A 175 -1.03 -15.97 -13.84
CA PRO A 175 0.28 -16.00 -14.45
C PRO A 175 1.33 -16.61 -13.50
N PRO A 176 2.38 -17.25 -14.01
CA PRO A 176 3.44 -17.87 -13.19
C PRO A 176 4.23 -16.84 -12.35
N THR A 177 4.07 -15.56 -12.64
CA THR A 177 4.64 -14.44 -11.87
C THR A 177 3.80 -14.01 -10.67
N ASP A 178 2.64 -14.63 -10.44
CA ASP A 178 1.78 -14.30 -9.30
C ASP A 178 2.45 -14.71 -7.98
N SER A 179 2.48 -13.80 -7.00
CA SER A 179 3.17 -14.00 -5.73
C SER A 179 2.66 -15.19 -4.92
N ARG A 180 1.42 -15.64 -5.17
CA ARG A 180 0.85 -16.84 -4.55
C ARG A 180 1.58 -18.13 -4.96
N PHE A 181 2.31 -18.14 -6.08
CA PHE A 181 3.18 -19.26 -6.49
C PHE A 181 4.58 -19.19 -5.88
N ARG A 182 4.92 -18.11 -5.21
CA ARG A 182 6.25 -17.92 -4.67
C ARG A 182 6.56 -19.00 -3.62
N PRO A 183 7.63 -19.81 -3.79
CA PRO A 183 7.82 -21.02 -3.01
C PRO A 183 8.08 -20.78 -1.52
N ASP A 184 8.79 -19.72 -1.16
CA ASP A 184 9.00 -19.34 0.25
C ASP A 184 7.68 -18.96 0.95
N GLN A 185 6.76 -18.27 0.25
CA GLN A 185 5.43 -17.97 0.75
C GLN A 185 4.59 -19.23 0.97
N ARG A 186 4.64 -20.19 0.03
CA ARG A 186 3.93 -21.47 0.19
C ARG A 186 4.46 -22.28 1.37
N LEU A 187 5.76 -22.30 1.60
CA LEU A 187 6.36 -22.97 2.74
C LEU A 187 5.94 -22.31 4.07
N MET A 188 5.83 -20.98 4.11
CA MET A 188 5.28 -20.28 5.27
C MET A 188 3.83 -20.69 5.58
N GLU A 189 2.98 -20.84 4.56
CA GLU A 189 1.60 -21.32 4.71
C GLU A 189 1.53 -22.75 5.28
N TYR A 190 2.53 -23.57 4.96
CA TYR A 190 2.66 -24.93 5.53
C TYR A 190 3.40 -24.96 6.87
N GLN A 191 3.71 -23.79 7.45
CA GLN A 191 4.43 -23.64 8.72
C GLN A 191 5.86 -24.22 8.71
N ASP A 192 6.45 -24.45 7.55
CA ASP A 192 7.85 -24.89 7.38
C ASP A 192 8.77 -23.65 7.28
N THR A 193 8.96 -22.98 8.43
CA THR A 193 9.68 -21.71 8.49
C THR A 193 11.15 -21.82 8.12
N ASP A 194 11.80 -22.95 8.41
CA ASP A 194 13.21 -23.17 8.11
C ASP A 194 13.44 -23.27 6.61
N LYS A 195 12.68 -24.13 5.92
CA LYS A 195 12.74 -24.22 4.46
C LYS A 195 12.27 -22.95 3.77
N ALA A 196 11.30 -22.23 4.35
CA ALA A 196 10.90 -20.93 3.83
C ALA A 196 12.05 -19.92 3.85
N GLY A 197 12.86 -19.94 4.92
CA GLY A 197 14.07 -19.13 5.04
C GLY A 197 15.12 -19.49 3.98
N ASP A 198 15.39 -20.77 3.80
CA ASP A 198 16.35 -21.26 2.78
C ASP A 198 15.90 -20.90 1.36
N GLU A 199 14.62 -21.10 1.05
CA GLU A 199 14.04 -20.73 -0.24
C GLU A 199 14.09 -19.24 -0.51
N LYS A 200 13.78 -18.42 0.49
CA LYS A 200 13.90 -16.97 0.39
C LYS A 200 15.35 -16.59 0.04
N HIS A 201 16.33 -17.15 0.74
CA HIS A 201 17.73 -16.88 0.47
C HIS A 201 18.13 -17.27 -0.97
N ARG A 202 17.72 -18.45 -1.43
CA ARG A 202 17.93 -18.90 -2.81
C ARG A 202 17.38 -17.92 -3.83
N LEU A 203 16.13 -17.47 -3.65
CA LEU A 203 15.47 -16.50 -4.54
C LEU A 203 16.16 -15.14 -4.56
N GLU A 204 16.64 -14.67 -3.42
CA GLU A 204 17.41 -13.43 -3.32
C GLU A 204 18.74 -13.53 -4.08
N GLU A 205 19.46 -14.65 -3.97
CA GLU A 205 20.72 -14.86 -4.71
C GLU A 205 20.46 -14.93 -6.22
N GLU A 206 19.41 -15.61 -6.67
CA GLU A 206 19.03 -15.61 -8.08
C GLU A 206 18.67 -14.22 -8.59
N GLN A 207 17.95 -13.41 -7.79
CA GLN A 207 17.63 -12.02 -8.14
C GLN A 207 18.89 -11.16 -8.26
N ARG A 208 19.84 -11.30 -7.32
CA ARG A 208 21.15 -10.61 -7.37
C ARG A 208 21.96 -11.01 -8.60
N ALA A 209 21.96 -12.30 -8.93
CA ALA A 209 22.66 -12.81 -10.12
C ALA A 209 22.05 -12.25 -11.41
N ARG A 210 20.71 -12.24 -11.54
CA ARG A 210 20.01 -11.61 -12.67
C ARG A 210 20.33 -10.11 -12.78
N ALA A 211 20.25 -9.39 -11.69
CA ALA A 211 20.57 -7.95 -11.68
C ALA A 211 22.00 -7.66 -12.13
N LYS A 212 22.97 -8.49 -11.70
CA LYS A 212 24.38 -8.40 -12.14
C LYS A 212 24.51 -8.68 -13.63
N GLN A 213 23.80 -9.68 -14.15
CA GLN A 213 23.81 -10.01 -15.57
C GLN A 213 23.20 -8.87 -16.40
N TYR A 214 22.03 -8.35 -16.02
CA TYR A 214 21.42 -7.19 -16.69
C TYR A 214 22.35 -5.99 -16.77
N LYS A 215 23.04 -5.67 -15.66
CA LYS A 215 24.03 -4.59 -15.65
C LYS A 215 25.18 -4.84 -16.62
N LYS A 216 25.66 -6.09 -16.72
CA LYS A 216 26.74 -6.49 -17.65
C LYS A 216 26.31 -6.35 -19.11
N ASP A 217 25.05 -6.71 -19.40
CA ASP A 217 24.51 -6.71 -20.76
C ASP A 217 23.95 -5.34 -21.18
N GLY A 218 23.96 -4.34 -20.27
CA GLY A 218 23.34 -3.04 -20.50
C GLY A 218 21.81 -3.10 -20.64
N PHE A 219 21.20 -4.18 -20.15
CA PHE A 219 19.76 -4.38 -20.21
C PHE A 219 19.06 -3.72 -19.01
N ILE A 220 18.07 -2.89 -19.30
CA ILE A 220 17.19 -2.26 -18.28
C ILE A 220 15.82 -2.91 -18.38
N PRO A 221 15.40 -3.71 -17.37
CA PRO A 221 14.07 -4.28 -17.33
C PRO A 221 13.01 -3.17 -17.37
N LYS A 222 11.99 -3.36 -18.21
CA LYS A 222 10.83 -2.46 -18.23
C LYS A 222 9.65 -3.12 -17.52
N PRO A 223 8.81 -2.33 -16.82
CA PRO A 223 7.60 -2.86 -16.22
C PRO A 223 6.66 -3.47 -17.28
N LEU A 224 6.03 -4.58 -16.93
CA LEU A 224 5.11 -5.30 -17.83
C LEU A 224 3.74 -4.64 -17.88
N TYR A 225 3.24 -4.22 -16.73
CA TYR A 225 1.86 -3.78 -16.56
C TYR A 225 1.73 -2.28 -16.31
N PHE A 226 2.83 -1.56 -16.18
CA PHE A 226 2.84 -0.14 -15.87
C PHE A 226 3.74 0.63 -16.82
N ASP A 227 3.34 1.86 -17.15
CA ASP A 227 4.15 2.83 -17.86
C ASP A 227 4.61 3.93 -16.89
N GLU A 228 5.89 4.25 -16.97
CA GLU A 228 6.47 5.38 -16.26
C GLU A 228 6.01 6.69 -16.92
N THR A 229 5.48 7.60 -16.13
CA THR A 229 5.01 8.92 -16.60
C THR A 229 5.06 9.94 -15.46
N TYR A 230 4.76 11.17 -15.75
CA TYR A 230 4.61 12.21 -14.73
C TYR A 230 3.13 12.52 -14.51
N ASP A 231 2.78 12.76 -13.26
CA ASP A 231 1.43 13.19 -12.91
C ASP A 231 1.20 14.65 -13.29
N ASP A 232 0.13 14.92 -14.02
CA ASP A 232 -0.17 16.26 -14.52
C ASP A 232 -0.52 17.26 -13.40
N LEU A 233 -1.04 16.74 -12.26
CA LEU A 233 -1.44 17.57 -11.13
C LEU A 233 -0.26 17.94 -10.22
N THR A 234 0.65 16.99 -9.98
CA THR A 234 1.72 17.14 -8.98
C THR A 234 3.11 17.26 -9.58
N GLY A 235 3.29 16.88 -10.85
CA GLY A 235 4.60 16.74 -11.50
C GLY A 235 5.46 15.61 -10.95
N GLU A 236 4.91 14.74 -10.09
CA GLU A 236 5.62 13.60 -9.53
C GLU A 236 5.72 12.45 -10.53
N LEU A 237 6.80 11.68 -10.45
CA LEU A 237 6.96 10.45 -11.23
C LEU A 237 5.98 9.39 -10.72
N ILE A 238 5.16 8.88 -11.61
CA ILE A 238 4.17 7.86 -11.32
C ILE A 238 4.24 6.70 -12.31
N TYR A 239 3.65 5.57 -11.94
CA TYR A 239 3.50 4.41 -12.79
C TYR A 239 2.02 4.16 -13.06
N LYS A 240 1.57 4.45 -14.28
CA LYS A 240 0.18 4.24 -14.71
C LYS A 240 -0.02 2.82 -15.23
N TYR A 241 -1.12 2.21 -14.84
CA TYR A 241 -1.51 0.88 -15.32
C TYR A 241 -1.85 0.92 -16.81
N LYS A 242 -1.30 -0.05 -17.58
CA LYS A 242 -1.47 -0.18 -19.04
C LYS A 242 -2.83 -0.73 -19.45
N GLY A 243 -3.62 -1.25 -18.52
CA GLY A 243 -4.90 -1.91 -18.81
C GLY A 243 -4.79 -3.31 -19.42
N ASN A 244 -3.62 -3.92 -19.46
CA ASN A 244 -3.37 -5.15 -20.21
C ASN A 244 -3.38 -6.45 -19.39
N TYR A 245 -3.33 -6.37 -18.06
CA TYR A 245 -3.20 -7.56 -17.20
C TYR A 245 -4.40 -8.50 -17.32
N TRP A 246 -5.62 -7.98 -17.24
CA TRP A 246 -6.83 -8.79 -17.26
C TRP A 246 -7.02 -9.50 -18.59
N ASP A 247 -6.77 -8.81 -19.69
CA ASP A 247 -6.81 -9.39 -21.04
C ASP A 247 -5.79 -10.49 -21.21
N MET A 248 -4.55 -10.27 -20.81
CA MET A 248 -3.48 -11.24 -20.84
C MET A 248 -3.82 -12.46 -19.99
N ARG A 249 -4.32 -12.25 -18.78
CA ARG A 249 -4.76 -13.32 -17.87
C ARG A 249 -5.89 -14.14 -18.47
N ASN A 250 -6.93 -13.49 -18.97
CA ASN A 250 -8.11 -14.15 -19.53
C ASN A 250 -7.78 -14.95 -20.81
N LYS A 251 -6.78 -14.51 -21.57
CA LYS A 251 -6.29 -15.18 -22.78
C LYS A 251 -5.15 -16.18 -22.51
N HIS A 252 -4.74 -16.36 -21.25
CA HIS A 252 -3.60 -17.21 -20.83
C HIS A 252 -2.30 -16.90 -21.61
N GLN A 253 -2.01 -15.63 -21.88
CA GLN A 253 -0.83 -15.20 -22.64
C GLN A 253 0.38 -15.03 -21.71
N PHE A 254 0.94 -16.15 -21.23
CA PHE A 254 2.00 -16.18 -20.21
C PHE A 254 3.39 -16.57 -20.75
N ASP A 255 3.50 -16.93 -22.01
CA ASP A 255 4.72 -17.54 -22.59
C ASP A 255 5.96 -16.65 -22.52
N ASN A 256 5.78 -15.33 -22.52
CA ASN A 256 6.88 -14.37 -22.53
C ASN A 256 7.09 -13.67 -21.18
N LEU A 257 6.48 -14.17 -20.12
CA LEU A 257 6.67 -13.60 -18.80
C LEU A 257 8.05 -13.93 -18.24
N PRO A 258 8.73 -13.00 -17.55
CA PRO A 258 10.01 -13.28 -16.94
C PRO A 258 9.86 -14.30 -15.82
N LYS A 259 10.83 -15.20 -15.69
CA LYS A 259 10.94 -16.03 -14.50
C LYS A 259 11.42 -15.13 -13.35
N ILE A 260 10.59 -14.94 -12.32
CA ILE A 260 10.93 -14.11 -11.15
C ILE A 260 11.22 -14.93 -9.89
N PHE A 261 10.76 -16.19 -9.84
CA PHE A 261 11.07 -17.17 -8.80
C PHE A 261 11.00 -18.62 -9.33
#